data_da939429a079ad9cff99884f13f0e655
#
_entry.id   da939429a079ad9cff99884f13f0e655
#
_cell.length_a   1.000
_cell.length_b   1.000
_cell.length_c   1.000
_cell.angle_alpha   90.00
_cell.angle_beta   90.00
_cell.angle_gamma   90.00
#
_symmetry.space_group_name_H-M   'P 1'
#
loop_
_entity.id
_entity.type
_entity.pdbx_description
1 polymer ?
#
loop_
_entity_poly.entity_id
_entity_poly.type
_entity_poly.pdbx_seq_one_letter_code
_entity_poly.pdbx_strand_id
1 'polypeptide(L)'
;NHSIGPDAAYRWAKGQPVIHPFNRTRVQINTPLDFLVIADHAEMMGVMKSIRDDTFLGEDLGIIGNLKRWYAFRSMNQAVDEGTGLAFFRQFVPQNPNFEGHPDPVKLPGNNISDLAIFGDTEMTVKRTWLDLVDSADEHNDPEKFTTLIGWEWSSLCLLYTSDAAD
;
A
#
# COMPACT_ATOMS: atom_id res chain seq x y z
N ASN A 1 9.06 13.32 -5.22
CA ASN A 1 8.54 12.35 -4.29
C ASN A 1 7.15 12.77 -3.82
N HIS A 2 6.12 11.99 -4.18
CA HIS A 2 4.72 12.29 -3.90
C HIS A 2 4.14 11.40 -2.78
N SER A 3 4.99 10.74 -2.00
CA SER A 3 4.58 9.89 -0.89
C SER A 3 4.78 10.59 0.46
N ILE A 4 3.86 10.35 1.37
CA ILE A 4 3.97 10.69 2.79
C ILE A 4 4.14 9.36 3.54
N GLY A 5 5.13 9.28 4.41
CA GLY A 5 5.32 8.13 5.28
C GLY A 5 4.57 8.27 6.61
N PRO A 6 4.57 7.21 7.44
CA PRO A 6 3.93 7.21 8.76
C PRO A 6 4.35 8.36 9.66
N ASP A 7 5.64 8.70 9.69
CA ASP A 7 6.18 9.83 10.47
C ASP A 7 5.43 11.14 10.21
N ALA A 8 5.20 11.48 8.95
CA ALA A 8 4.52 12.73 8.61
C ALA A 8 3.04 12.71 9.04
N ALA A 9 2.38 11.54 8.98
CA ALA A 9 1.00 11.41 9.43
C ALA A 9 0.89 11.60 10.96
N TYR A 10 1.78 10.98 11.73
CA TYR A 10 1.82 11.17 13.19
C TYR A 10 2.17 12.61 13.57
N ARG A 11 3.13 13.24 12.90
CA ARG A 11 3.44 14.66 13.13
C ARG A 11 2.25 15.57 12.85
N TRP A 12 1.55 15.33 11.75
CA TRP A 12 0.34 16.08 11.43
C TRP A 12 -0.74 15.87 12.50
N ALA A 13 -0.98 14.63 12.93
CA ALA A 13 -1.94 14.31 13.99
C ALA A 13 -1.62 15.01 15.32
N LYS A 14 -0.34 15.18 15.64
CA LYS A 14 0.14 15.95 16.80
C LYS A 14 0.05 17.47 16.61
N GLY A 15 -0.59 17.95 15.54
CA GLY A 15 -0.71 19.38 15.24
C GLY A 15 0.54 20.03 14.69
N GLN A 16 1.54 19.25 14.25
CA GLN A 16 2.73 19.79 13.61
C GLN A 16 2.47 20.05 12.12
N PRO A 17 3.09 21.06 11.51
CA PRO A 17 2.95 21.31 10.09
C PRO A 17 3.67 20.24 9.27
N VAL A 18 3.02 19.80 8.20
CA VAL A 18 3.61 18.93 7.19
C VAL A 18 3.43 19.51 5.80
N ILE A 19 4.23 19.06 4.84
CA ILE A 19 4.14 19.51 3.46
C ILE A 19 3.30 18.50 2.67
N HIS A 20 2.21 18.98 2.09
CA HIS A 20 1.35 18.16 1.25
C HIS A 20 2.15 17.64 0.04
N PRO A 21 2.10 16.32 -0.26
CA PRO A 21 3.03 15.70 -1.21
C PRO A 21 2.83 16.16 -2.66
N PHE A 22 1.60 16.51 -3.05
CA PHE A 22 1.29 16.90 -4.42
C PHE A 22 1.49 18.40 -4.66
N ASN A 23 0.76 19.24 -3.95
CA ASN A 23 0.74 20.68 -4.19
C ASN A 23 1.79 21.46 -3.39
N ARG A 24 2.56 20.78 -2.55
CA ARG A 24 3.65 21.36 -1.75
C ARG A 24 3.21 22.43 -0.76
N THR A 25 1.93 22.55 -0.49
CA THR A 25 1.44 23.48 0.53
C THR A 25 1.71 22.93 1.94
N ARG A 26 1.91 23.87 2.86
CA ARG A 26 1.97 23.54 4.29
C ARG A 26 0.56 23.29 4.80
N VAL A 27 0.34 22.14 5.41
CA VAL A 27 -0.94 21.78 6.04
C VAL A 27 -0.71 21.49 7.52
N GLN A 28 -1.68 21.89 8.34
CA GLN A 28 -1.63 21.73 9.79
C GLN A 28 -3.06 21.72 10.33
N ILE A 29 -3.35 20.83 11.28
CA ILE A 29 -4.62 20.87 12.01
C ILE A 29 -4.49 21.85 13.18
N ASN A 30 -5.60 22.50 13.53
CA ASN A 30 -5.61 23.47 14.63
C ASN A 30 -5.67 22.81 15.99
N THR A 31 -6.33 21.64 16.07
CA THR A 31 -6.46 20.88 17.31
C THR A 31 -5.79 19.53 17.10
N PRO A 32 -4.72 19.21 17.84
CA PRO A 32 -4.10 17.90 17.83
C PRO A 32 -5.09 16.79 18.15
N LEU A 33 -4.88 15.61 17.60
CA LEU A 33 -5.62 14.41 17.95
C LEU A 33 -5.04 13.79 19.22
N ASP A 34 -5.86 13.04 19.93
CA ASP A 34 -5.43 12.29 21.12
C ASP A 34 -4.78 10.95 20.74
N PHE A 35 -5.14 10.41 19.58
CA PHE A 35 -4.59 9.15 19.07
C PHE A 35 -4.67 9.07 17.56
N LEU A 36 -3.89 8.17 16.97
CA LEU A 36 -3.96 7.82 15.55
C LEU A 36 -3.57 6.36 15.35
N VAL A 37 -4.30 5.68 14.47
CA VAL A 37 -3.86 4.43 13.84
C VAL A 37 -3.60 4.69 12.36
N ILE A 38 -2.48 4.19 11.86
CA ILE A 38 -2.21 4.14 10.42
C ILE A 38 -2.51 2.71 9.98
N ALA A 39 -3.46 2.57 9.08
CA ALA A 39 -3.92 1.29 8.57
C ALA A 39 -3.79 1.28 7.05
N ASP A 40 -2.62 0.89 6.56
CA ASP A 40 -2.38 0.71 5.14
C ASP A 40 -2.92 -0.65 4.67
N HIS A 41 -3.21 -0.78 3.38
CA HIS A 41 -3.60 -2.05 2.78
C HIS A 41 -2.61 -3.17 3.12
N ALA A 42 -3.10 -4.28 3.69
CA ALA A 42 -2.26 -5.41 4.06
C ALA A 42 -1.69 -6.13 2.84
N GLU A 43 -2.47 -6.16 1.75
CA GLU A 43 -2.06 -6.80 0.51
C GLU A 43 -0.94 -6.02 -0.17
N MET A 44 0.19 -6.70 -0.39
CA MET A 44 1.37 -6.10 -1.00
C MET A 44 1.83 -4.81 -0.27
N MET A 45 1.71 -4.77 1.05
CA MET A 45 2.09 -3.62 1.88
C MET A 45 3.48 -3.11 1.52
N GLY A 46 3.58 -1.82 1.17
CA GLY A 46 4.82 -1.16 0.82
C GLY A 46 5.43 -1.52 -0.54
N VAL A 47 4.91 -2.53 -1.25
CA VAL A 47 5.49 -2.97 -2.53
C VAL A 47 5.47 -1.85 -3.56
N MET A 48 4.33 -1.18 -3.73
CA MET A 48 4.20 -0.09 -4.71
C MET A 48 5.10 1.10 -4.35
N LYS A 49 5.20 1.42 -3.07
CA LYS A 49 6.11 2.47 -2.59
C LYS A 49 7.56 2.10 -2.83
N SER A 50 7.96 0.87 -2.53
CA SER A 50 9.33 0.40 -2.71
C SER A 50 9.76 0.38 -4.18
N ILE A 51 8.84 0.05 -5.10
CA ILE A 51 9.07 0.16 -6.55
C ILE A 51 9.28 1.63 -6.95
N ARG A 52 8.51 2.53 -6.38
CA ARG A 52 8.60 3.96 -6.65
C ARG A 52 9.92 4.57 -6.17
N ASP A 53 10.35 4.13 -5.00
CA ASP A 53 11.55 4.65 -4.33
C ASP A 53 12.83 3.86 -4.72
N ASP A 54 12.72 2.88 -5.63
CA ASP A 54 13.82 1.99 -6.07
C ASP A 54 14.46 1.21 -4.90
N THR A 55 13.63 0.81 -3.96
CA THR A 55 14.04 0.06 -2.75
C THR A 55 13.40 -1.33 -2.66
N PHE A 56 12.79 -1.78 -3.76
CA PHE A 56 12.10 -3.06 -3.81
C PHE A 56 13.09 -4.22 -3.57
N LEU A 57 12.74 -5.08 -2.62
CA LEU A 57 13.47 -6.29 -2.28
C LEU A 57 12.69 -7.49 -2.83
N GLY A 58 13.14 -8.02 -3.93
CA GLY A 58 12.54 -9.21 -4.54
C GLY A 58 13.61 -10.24 -4.90
N GLU A 59 13.18 -11.47 -5.08
CA GLU A 59 14.05 -12.55 -5.52
C GLU A 59 14.63 -12.29 -6.92
N ASP A 60 15.75 -12.95 -7.22
CA ASP A 60 16.35 -12.93 -8.56
C ASP A 60 15.52 -13.83 -9.51
N LEU A 61 14.90 -13.24 -10.50
CA LEU A 61 14.14 -13.93 -11.54
C LEU A 61 14.98 -14.34 -12.76
N GLY A 62 16.30 -14.24 -12.66
CA GLY A 62 17.21 -14.41 -13.78
C GLY A 62 17.18 -13.24 -14.76
N ILE A 63 18.03 -13.26 -15.75
CA ILE A 63 18.27 -12.12 -16.68
C ILE A 63 16.96 -11.68 -17.37
N ILE A 64 16.21 -12.62 -17.92
CA ILE A 64 14.96 -12.30 -18.64
C ILE A 64 13.86 -11.84 -17.69
N GLY A 65 13.73 -12.50 -16.55
CA GLY A 65 12.72 -12.12 -15.53
C GLY A 65 12.99 -10.73 -14.95
N ASN A 66 14.24 -10.44 -14.62
CA ASN A 66 14.64 -9.13 -14.11
C ASN A 66 14.46 -8.02 -15.15
N LEU A 67 14.71 -8.29 -16.43
CA LEU A 67 14.45 -7.31 -17.50
C LEU A 67 12.94 -7.02 -17.65
N LYS A 68 12.10 -8.06 -17.59
CA LYS A 68 10.63 -7.89 -17.61
C LYS A 68 10.17 -7.09 -16.40
N ARG A 69 10.67 -7.41 -15.21
CA ARG A 69 10.38 -6.68 -13.96
C ARG A 69 10.75 -5.21 -14.09
N TRP A 70 11.96 -4.92 -14.54
CA TRP A 70 12.43 -3.55 -14.73
C TRP A 70 11.51 -2.75 -15.68
N TYR A 71 11.13 -3.35 -16.80
CA TYR A 71 10.23 -2.72 -17.74
C TYR A 71 8.84 -2.47 -17.13
N ALA A 72 8.28 -3.47 -16.41
CA ALA A 72 7.00 -3.34 -15.74
C ALA A 72 7.00 -2.25 -14.66
N PHE A 73 8.05 -2.19 -13.83
CA PHE A 73 8.20 -1.17 -12.79
C PHE A 73 8.33 0.23 -13.38
N ARG A 74 9.09 0.36 -14.48
CA ARG A 74 9.19 1.62 -15.21
C ARG A 74 7.83 2.06 -15.77
N SER A 75 7.09 1.15 -16.39
CA SER A 75 5.75 1.44 -16.93
C SER A 75 4.75 1.83 -15.84
N MET A 76 4.81 1.15 -14.70
CA MET A 76 4.00 1.46 -13.53
C MET A 76 4.29 2.87 -12.99
N ASN A 77 5.57 3.21 -12.80
CA ASN A 77 5.98 4.52 -12.35
C ASN A 77 5.55 5.62 -13.32
N GLN A 78 5.67 5.39 -14.62
CA GLN A 78 5.18 6.30 -15.65
C GLN A 78 3.66 6.49 -15.57
N ALA A 79 2.89 5.41 -15.44
CA ALA A 79 1.43 5.50 -15.30
C ALA A 79 1.00 6.31 -14.06
N VAL A 80 1.73 6.16 -12.95
CA VAL A 80 1.50 6.98 -11.74
C VAL A 80 1.80 8.45 -12.00
N ASP A 81 2.91 8.77 -12.67
CA ASP A 81 3.30 10.15 -13.00
C ASP A 81 2.31 10.82 -13.96
N GLU A 82 1.73 10.06 -14.87
CA GLU A 82 0.72 10.51 -15.82
C GLU A 82 -0.71 10.54 -15.23
N GLY A 83 -0.89 10.11 -13.98
CA GLY A 83 -2.21 10.05 -13.33
C GLY A 83 -3.09 8.89 -13.82
N THR A 84 -2.54 7.94 -14.57
CA THR A 84 -3.25 6.75 -15.10
C THR A 84 -3.02 5.48 -14.28
N GLY A 85 -2.36 5.61 -13.11
CA GLY A 85 -1.96 4.48 -12.26
C GLY A 85 -3.11 3.56 -11.87
N LEU A 86 -4.31 4.10 -11.58
CA LEU A 86 -5.48 3.30 -11.27
C LEU A 86 -5.93 2.44 -12.46
N ALA A 87 -5.94 3.00 -13.67
CA ALA A 87 -6.30 2.26 -14.88
C ALA A 87 -5.26 1.17 -15.19
N PHE A 88 -3.98 1.46 -14.96
CA PHE A 88 -2.91 0.48 -15.06
C PHE A 88 -3.10 -0.65 -14.05
N PHE A 89 -3.38 -0.34 -12.78
CA PHE A 89 -3.58 -1.33 -11.72
C PHE A 89 -4.79 -2.22 -11.97
N ARG A 90 -5.88 -1.67 -12.50
CA ARG A 90 -7.10 -2.45 -12.84
C ARG A 90 -6.85 -3.61 -13.81
N GLN A 91 -5.79 -3.58 -14.60
CA GLN A 91 -5.44 -4.68 -15.50
C GLN A 91 -5.03 -5.95 -14.75
N PHE A 92 -4.55 -5.80 -13.51
CA PHE A 92 -4.12 -6.90 -12.64
C PHE A 92 -5.22 -7.39 -11.70
N VAL A 93 -6.33 -6.65 -11.59
CA VAL A 93 -7.47 -7.02 -10.76
C VAL A 93 -8.48 -7.80 -11.59
N PRO A 94 -8.99 -8.94 -11.11
CA PRO A 94 -10.03 -9.69 -11.82
C PRO A 94 -11.25 -8.81 -12.10
N GLN A 95 -11.63 -8.70 -13.38
CA GLN A 95 -12.74 -7.82 -13.78
C GLN A 95 -14.11 -8.48 -13.61
N ASN A 96 -14.18 -9.81 -13.65
CA ASN A 96 -15.39 -10.60 -13.51
C ASN A 96 -15.09 -11.89 -12.75
N PRO A 97 -15.05 -11.86 -11.43
CA PRO A 97 -14.93 -13.09 -10.66
C PRO A 97 -16.18 -13.95 -10.92
N ASN A 98 -16.00 -15.13 -11.47
CA ASN A 98 -17.07 -16.11 -11.58
C ASN A 98 -17.22 -16.82 -10.23
N PHE A 99 -18.18 -16.38 -9.43
CA PHE A 99 -18.46 -16.95 -8.11
C PHE A 99 -19.39 -18.18 -8.16
N GLU A 100 -19.97 -18.48 -9.32
CA GLU A 100 -20.89 -19.61 -9.42
C GLU A 100 -20.20 -20.94 -9.10
N GLY A 101 -20.68 -21.55 -8.03
CA GLY A 101 -20.27 -22.90 -7.63
C GLY A 101 -18.98 -22.99 -6.80
N HIS A 102 -18.34 -21.88 -6.42
CA HIS A 102 -17.15 -21.93 -5.58
C HIS A 102 -17.50 -21.71 -4.09
N PRO A 103 -17.24 -22.70 -3.21
CA PRO A 103 -17.63 -22.62 -1.80
C PRO A 103 -16.75 -21.67 -0.97
N ASP A 104 -15.57 -21.31 -1.48
CA ASP A 104 -14.60 -20.48 -0.78
C ASP A 104 -14.08 -19.39 -1.71
N PRO A 105 -14.51 -18.15 -1.54
CA PRO A 105 -14.10 -17.05 -2.40
C PRO A 105 -12.60 -16.73 -2.33
N VAL A 106 -11.92 -17.11 -1.27
CA VAL A 106 -10.45 -16.94 -1.14
C VAL A 106 -9.69 -17.92 -2.04
N LYS A 107 -10.32 -19.06 -2.37
CA LYS A 107 -9.73 -20.10 -3.21
C LYS A 107 -10.17 -20.02 -4.67
N LEU A 108 -10.79 -18.91 -5.10
CA LEU A 108 -11.22 -18.77 -6.48
C LEU A 108 -10.05 -18.97 -7.45
N PRO A 109 -10.09 -20.03 -8.27
CA PRO A 109 -9.14 -20.17 -9.36
C PRO A 109 -9.49 -19.14 -10.45
N GLY A 110 -8.55 -18.43 -10.94
CA GLY A 110 -8.78 -17.59 -12.11
C GLY A 110 -8.22 -16.19 -12.04
N ASN A 111 -7.60 -15.85 -10.97
CA ASN A 111 -6.69 -14.75 -11.01
C ASN A 111 -5.45 -15.24 -11.76
N ASN A 112 -5.17 -14.66 -12.90
CA ASN A 112 -3.90 -14.86 -13.57
C ASN A 112 -2.81 -14.26 -12.67
N ILE A 113 -2.50 -14.97 -11.59
CA ILE A 113 -1.35 -14.71 -10.71
C ILE A 113 -0.06 -14.67 -11.54
N SER A 114 -0.08 -15.23 -12.76
CA SER A 114 1.02 -15.12 -13.70
C SER A 114 1.47 -13.68 -13.99
N ASP A 115 0.57 -12.72 -13.97
CA ASP A 115 0.92 -11.32 -14.21
C ASP A 115 1.56 -10.67 -12.98
N LEU A 116 1.30 -11.22 -11.79
CA LEU A 116 1.97 -10.83 -10.55
C LEU A 116 3.33 -11.53 -10.36
N ALA A 117 3.67 -12.51 -11.17
CA ALA A 117 4.95 -13.22 -11.12
C ALA A 117 6.16 -12.29 -11.34
N ILE A 118 5.96 -11.11 -11.92
CA ILE A 118 6.99 -10.07 -12.03
C ILE A 118 7.47 -9.51 -10.69
N PHE A 119 6.62 -9.59 -9.66
CA PHE A 119 7.01 -9.17 -8.30
C PHE A 119 7.86 -10.25 -7.62
N GLY A 120 7.66 -11.54 -7.97
CA GLY A 120 8.27 -12.64 -7.27
C GLY A 120 7.87 -12.67 -5.80
N ASP A 121 8.78 -13.12 -4.94
CA ASP A 121 8.56 -13.06 -3.49
C ASP A 121 8.66 -11.62 -2.98
N THR A 122 7.59 -11.16 -2.35
CA THR A 122 7.49 -9.81 -1.77
C THR A 122 7.58 -9.81 -0.24
N GLU A 123 7.76 -10.98 0.39
CA GLU A 123 7.74 -11.13 1.85
C GLU A 123 8.74 -10.18 2.55
N MET A 124 9.94 -10.08 2.03
CA MET A 124 10.98 -9.21 2.57
C MET A 124 10.56 -7.72 2.55
N THR A 125 9.96 -7.28 1.46
CA THR A 125 9.48 -5.90 1.32
C THR A 125 8.31 -5.62 2.27
N VAL A 126 7.34 -6.53 2.32
CA VAL A 126 6.18 -6.43 3.22
C VAL A 126 6.61 -6.40 4.69
N LYS A 127 7.47 -7.33 5.09
CA LYS A 127 8.00 -7.41 6.45
C LYS A 127 8.76 -6.15 6.86
N ARG A 128 9.62 -5.64 5.99
CA ARG A 128 10.35 -4.40 6.24
C ARG A 128 9.39 -3.22 6.42
N THR A 129 8.41 -3.07 5.52
CA THR A 129 7.43 -1.99 5.60
C THR A 129 6.60 -2.07 6.88
N TRP A 130 6.22 -3.29 7.29
CA TRP A 130 5.53 -3.49 8.55
C TRP A 130 6.37 -3.06 9.75
N LEU A 131 7.65 -3.44 9.80
CA LEU A 131 8.55 -3.03 10.88
C LEU A 131 8.75 -1.51 10.89
N ASP A 132 8.94 -0.88 9.73
CA ASP A 132 9.06 0.59 9.63
C ASP A 132 7.78 1.29 10.15
N LEU A 133 6.60 0.70 9.93
CA LEU A 133 5.34 1.23 10.45
C LEU A 133 5.25 1.08 11.98
N VAL A 134 5.63 -0.08 12.50
CA VAL A 134 5.67 -0.34 13.95
C VAL A 134 6.66 0.59 14.65
N ASP A 135 7.89 0.68 14.13
CA ASP A 135 8.92 1.55 14.69
C ASP A 135 8.47 3.02 14.69
N SER A 136 7.84 3.48 13.61
CA SER A 136 7.30 4.83 13.53
C SER A 136 6.16 5.06 14.53
N ALA A 137 5.31 4.06 14.76
CA ALA A 137 4.26 4.15 15.77
C ALA A 137 4.87 4.27 17.18
N ASP A 138 5.84 3.42 17.50
CA ASP A 138 6.50 3.43 18.81
C ASP A 138 7.25 4.75 19.07
N GLU A 139 7.95 5.28 18.06
CA GLU A 139 8.66 6.56 18.15
C GLU A 139 7.72 7.73 18.44
N HIS A 140 6.52 7.69 17.89
CA HIS A 140 5.54 8.77 18.06
C HIS A 140 4.61 8.60 19.27
N ASN A 141 4.61 7.44 19.94
CA ASN A 141 3.79 7.20 21.11
C ASN A 141 4.29 8.05 22.28
N ASP A 142 3.45 8.92 22.79
CA ASP A 142 3.73 9.78 23.94
C ASP A 142 2.59 9.59 24.96
N PRO A 143 2.73 8.63 25.89
CA PRO A 143 1.70 8.32 26.87
C PRO A 143 1.17 9.58 27.56
N GLU A 144 -0.14 9.63 27.79
CA GLU A 144 -0.89 10.76 28.37
C GLU A 144 -1.09 11.99 27.44
N LYS A 145 -0.41 12.04 26.27
CA LYS A 145 -0.56 13.15 25.32
C LYS A 145 -1.03 12.70 23.95
N PHE A 146 -0.47 11.61 23.46
CA PHE A 146 -0.81 11.09 22.12
C PHE A 146 -0.55 9.60 22.06
N THR A 147 -1.59 8.82 21.75
CA THR A 147 -1.48 7.37 21.63
C THR A 147 -1.40 6.96 20.18
N THR A 148 -0.41 6.15 19.84
CA THR A 148 -0.33 5.48 18.55
C THR A 148 -0.86 4.06 18.64
N LEU A 149 -1.58 3.63 17.63
CA LEU A 149 -2.08 2.27 17.52
C LEU A 149 -1.49 1.65 16.24
N ILE A 150 -1.08 0.40 16.35
CA ILE A 150 -0.56 -0.37 15.21
C ILE A 150 -1.75 -1.08 14.55
N GLY A 151 -1.88 -0.93 13.24
CA GLY A 151 -2.97 -1.51 12.50
C GLY A 151 -2.64 -1.75 11.03
N TRP A 152 -3.51 -2.45 10.36
CA TRP A 152 -3.52 -2.61 8.90
C TRP A 152 -4.96 -2.66 8.41
N GLU A 153 -5.17 -2.26 7.17
CA GLU A 153 -6.45 -2.46 6.51
C GLU A 153 -6.49 -3.86 5.89
N TRP A 154 -7.43 -4.66 6.35
CA TRP A 154 -7.68 -5.95 5.74
C TRP A 154 -8.78 -5.81 4.70
N SER A 155 -8.42 -5.96 3.42
CA SER A 155 -9.39 -5.98 2.34
C SER A 155 -9.84 -7.40 2.08
N SER A 156 -11.14 -7.64 2.22
CA SER A 156 -11.71 -8.84 1.62
C SER A 156 -11.71 -8.63 0.11
N LEU A 157 -10.88 -9.37 -0.62
CA LEU A 157 -10.90 -9.37 -2.10
C LEU A 157 -12.19 -9.96 -2.69
N CYS A 158 -13.14 -10.34 -1.85
CA CYS A 158 -14.49 -10.65 -2.24
C CYS A 158 -15.25 -9.37 -2.58
N LEU A 159 -15.29 -9.04 -3.87
CA LEU A 159 -16.06 -7.93 -4.43
C LEU A 159 -17.55 -7.90 -4.04
N LEU A 160 -18.08 -8.94 -3.40
CA LEU A 160 -19.44 -9.05 -2.93
C LEU A 160 -19.67 -8.48 -1.52
N TYR A 161 -18.62 -8.28 -0.72
CA TYR A 161 -18.78 -7.84 0.67
C TYR A 161 -18.47 -6.36 0.89
N THR A 162 -17.88 -5.69 -0.07
CA THR A 162 -17.57 -4.26 0.06
C THR A 162 -18.70 -3.33 -0.31
N SER A 163 -19.74 -3.82 -1.01
CA SER A 163 -20.92 -3.04 -1.34
C SER A 163 -22.01 -3.06 -0.25
N ASP A 164 -22.06 -4.12 0.56
CA ASP A 164 -23.09 -4.31 1.57
C ASP A 164 -22.71 -3.79 2.96
N ALA A 165 -21.47 -3.39 3.16
CA ALA A 165 -21.02 -2.82 4.43
C ALA A 165 -21.19 -1.29 4.51
N ALA A 166 -21.67 -0.66 3.45
CA ALA A 166 -21.87 0.79 3.36
C ALA A 166 -23.35 1.22 3.36
N ASP A 167 -24.29 0.28 3.45
CA ASP A 167 -25.73 0.50 3.69
C ASP A 167 -26.08 0.21 5.18
#